data_65973d96dc455ad9cd0eef4e33178c8b
#
_entry.id   65973d96dc455ad9cd0eef4e33178c8b
#
_cell.length_a   1.000
_cell.length_b   1.000
_cell.length_c   1.000
_cell.angle_alpha   90.00
_cell.angle_beta   90.00
_cell.angle_gamma   90.00
#
_symmetry.space_group_name_H-M   'P 1'
#
loop_
_entity.id
_entity.type
_entity.pdbx_description
1 polymer ?
#
loop_
_entity_poly.entity_id
_entity_poly.type
_entity_poly.pdbx_seq_one_letter_code
_entity_poly.pdbx_strand_id
1 'polypeptide(L)'
;MKILIDTSYFLPLIKIGIENIPQTILVNLLSKTSHEYFYSNLTIFELTAKGLKLSSQKNTISPQDIRIGIDAIQNDLRLTEKSFIDNPLIIELASQLKVIHSDTIDCLIFATAICVCDCIITMDSSFFDQINKTPSLINKIREINENFRFWFNDLSEDLKGLKSIDS
;
A
#
# COMPACT_ATOMS: atom_id res chain seq x y z
N MET A 1 8.65 -5.40 13.00
CA MET A 1 8.05 -5.92 11.76
C MET A 1 8.19 -4.86 10.67
N LYS A 2 8.49 -5.27 9.44
CA LYS A 2 8.57 -4.39 8.26
C LYS A 2 7.20 -4.33 7.59
N ILE A 3 6.60 -3.16 7.55
CA ILE A 3 5.24 -2.95 7.03
C ILE A 3 5.28 -2.02 5.84
N LEU A 4 4.84 -2.49 4.68
CA LEU A 4 4.60 -1.61 3.55
C LEU A 4 3.19 -1.02 3.65
N ILE A 5 3.10 0.29 3.53
CA ILE A 5 1.84 1.04 3.57
C ILE A 5 1.37 1.25 2.13
N ASP A 6 0.15 0.79 1.84
CA ASP A 6 -0.48 0.98 0.55
C ASP A 6 -0.87 2.45 0.29
N THR A 7 -0.94 2.84 -0.97
CA THR A 7 -1.25 4.21 -1.44
C THR A 7 -2.52 4.78 -0.82
N SER A 8 -3.52 3.95 -0.56
CA SER A 8 -4.79 4.37 0.04
C SER A 8 -4.63 5.13 1.36
N TYR A 9 -3.63 4.81 2.16
CA TYR A 9 -3.35 5.48 3.44
C TYR A 9 -2.76 6.89 3.28
N PHE A 10 -2.18 7.20 2.13
CA PHE A 10 -1.56 8.49 1.84
C PHE A 10 -2.49 9.47 1.14
N LEU A 11 -3.63 9.03 0.61
CA LEU A 11 -4.60 9.87 -0.11
C LEU A 11 -5.04 11.10 0.69
N PRO A 12 -5.28 11.02 2.03
CA PRO A 12 -5.64 12.19 2.81
C PRO A 12 -4.58 13.30 2.82
N LEU A 13 -3.30 12.96 2.64
CA LEU A 13 -2.21 13.96 2.61
C LEU A 13 -2.30 14.89 1.39
N ILE A 14 -2.90 14.42 0.30
CA ILE A 14 -3.16 15.21 -0.90
C ILE A 14 -4.63 15.67 -0.97
N LYS A 15 -5.31 15.72 0.17
CA LYS A 15 -6.72 16.14 0.32
C LYS A 15 -7.75 15.29 -0.42
N ILE A 16 -7.42 14.03 -0.72
CA ILE A 16 -8.39 13.04 -1.20
C ILE A 16 -8.99 12.36 0.02
N GLY A 17 -10.25 12.70 0.33
CA GLY A 17 -10.99 12.04 1.39
C GLY A 17 -11.39 10.62 0.99
N ILE A 18 -11.30 9.69 1.91
CA ILE A 18 -11.86 8.34 1.78
C ILE A 18 -13.01 8.25 2.76
N GLU A 19 -14.16 7.75 2.29
CA GLU A 19 -15.34 7.61 3.13
C GLU A 19 -15.03 6.75 4.37
N ASN A 20 -15.48 7.21 5.53
CA ASN A 20 -15.29 6.56 6.82
C ASN A 20 -13.82 6.45 7.31
N ILE A 21 -12.88 7.15 6.69
CA ILE A 21 -11.47 7.12 7.07
C ILE A 21 -11.04 8.45 7.67
N PRO A 22 -10.54 8.48 8.92
CA PRO A 22 -10.01 9.70 9.52
C PRO A 22 -8.77 10.20 8.75
N GLN A 23 -8.67 11.52 8.57
CA GLN A 23 -7.46 12.13 7.98
C GLN A 23 -6.19 11.85 8.80
N THR A 24 -6.35 11.50 10.07
CA THR A 24 -5.25 11.23 11.01
C THR A 24 -4.77 9.77 10.98
N ILE A 25 -5.34 8.93 10.12
CA ILE A 25 -5.04 7.49 10.09
C ILE A 25 -3.55 7.18 9.99
N LEU A 26 -2.87 7.84 9.06
CA LEU A 26 -1.43 7.63 8.85
C LEU A 26 -0.63 8.06 10.08
N VAL A 27 -0.98 9.19 10.70
CA VAL A 27 -0.33 9.68 11.92
C VAL A 27 -0.49 8.67 13.06
N ASN A 28 -1.69 8.12 13.24
CA ASN A 28 -1.98 7.11 14.25
C ASN A 28 -1.19 5.81 13.99
N LEU A 29 -1.09 5.40 12.72
CA LEU A 29 -0.29 4.25 12.31
C LEU A 29 1.19 4.46 12.64
N LEU A 30 1.77 5.57 12.19
CA LEU A 30 3.18 5.89 12.35
C LEU A 30 3.57 6.24 13.81
N SER A 31 2.62 6.45 14.71
CA SER A 31 2.89 6.62 16.15
C SER A 31 3.33 5.33 16.83
N LYS A 32 3.09 4.17 16.21
CA LYS A 32 3.49 2.85 16.75
C LYS A 32 4.95 2.57 16.41
N THR A 33 5.84 2.87 17.32
CA THR A 33 7.31 2.78 17.13
C THR A 33 7.88 1.36 17.12
N SER A 34 7.05 0.34 17.31
CA SER A 34 7.48 -1.08 17.30
C SER A 34 7.68 -1.66 15.91
N HIS A 35 7.38 -0.90 14.86
CA HIS A 35 7.44 -1.34 13.47
C HIS A 35 8.30 -0.40 12.62
N GLU A 36 8.85 -0.94 11.54
CA GLU A 36 9.50 -0.19 10.46
C GLU A 36 8.48 -0.01 9.34
N TYR A 37 8.28 1.23 8.89
CA TYR A 37 7.29 1.55 7.88
C TYR A 37 7.93 1.90 6.54
N PHE A 38 7.37 1.34 5.49
CA PHE A 38 7.83 1.49 4.12
C PHE A 38 6.69 1.93 3.21
N TYR A 39 7.04 2.61 2.13
CA TYR A 39 6.14 2.88 1.00
C TYR A 39 6.85 2.54 -0.32
N SER A 40 6.10 2.20 -1.35
CA SER A 40 6.65 2.00 -2.68
C SER A 40 6.91 3.34 -3.37
N ASN A 41 7.98 3.45 -4.15
CA ASN A 41 8.18 4.61 -5.02
C ASN A 41 7.01 4.81 -6.00
N LEU A 42 6.28 3.73 -6.35
CA LEU A 42 5.05 3.80 -7.14
C LEU A 42 3.90 4.50 -6.41
N THR A 43 3.89 4.51 -5.08
CA THR A 43 2.92 5.28 -4.29
C THR A 43 2.99 6.77 -4.63
N ILE A 44 4.19 7.34 -4.77
CA ILE A 44 4.37 8.75 -5.17
C ILE A 44 3.81 9.01 -6.57
N PHE A 45 4.09 8.10 -7.51
CA PHE A 45 3.54 8.18 -8.86
C PHE A 45 2.02 8.13 -8.87
N GLU A 46 1.44 7.17 -8.15
CA GLU A 46 0.00 6.95 -8.10
C GLU A 46 -0.74 8.14 -7.44
N LEU A 47 -0.21 8.66 -6.31
CA LEU A 47 -0.74 9.85 -5.66
C LEU A 47 -0.73 11.05 -6.59
N THR A 48 0.38 11.24 -7.32
CA THR A 48 0.52 12.33 -8.30
C THR A 48 -0.53 12.19 -9.40
N ALA A 49 -0.67 11.00 -9.98
CA ALA A 49 -1.61 10.73 -11.06
C ALA A 49 -3.07 10.92 -10.62
N LYS A 50 -3.44 10.40 -9.46
CA LYS A 50 -4.79 10.56 -8.86
C LYS A 50 -5.08 12.03 -8.53
N GLY A 51 -4.12 12.71 -7.91
CA GLY A 51 -4.24 14.13 -7.56
C GLY A 51 -4.42 15.02 -8.78
N LEU A 52 -3.59 14.86 -9.83
CA LEU A 52 -3.69 15.63 -11.08
C LEU A 52 -5.01 15.35 -11.81
N LYS A 53 -5.47 14.10 -11.84
CA LYS A 53 -6.77 13.76 -12.42
C LYS A 53 -7.92 14.50 -11.72
N LEU A 54 -7.94 14.54 -10.40
CA LEU A 54 -8.98 15.24 -9.64
C LEU A 54 -8.86 16.76 -9.73
N SER A 55 -7.64 17.28 -9.73
CA SER A 55 -7.38 18.70 -9.96
C SER A 55 -7.95 19.19 -11.29
N SER A 56 -7.76 18.42 -12.37
CA SER A 56 -8.26 18.77 -13.70
C SER A 56 -9.79 18.63 -13.85
N GLN A 57 -10.41 17.74 -13.09
CA GLN A 57 -11.85 17.44 -13.23
C GLN A 57 -12.75 18.27 -12.32
N LYS A 58 -12.32 18.58 -11.11
CA LYS A 58 -13.21 19.11 -10.06
C LYS A 58 -12.72 20.40 -9.39
N ASN A 59 -11.51 20.85 -9.67
CA ASN A 59 -10.85 21.98 -8.99
C ASN A 59 -10.89 21.88 -7.44
N THR A 60 -11.04 20.69 -6.89
CA THR A 60 -11.12 20.45 -5.44
C THR A 60 -9.75 20.28 -4.80
N ILE A 61 -8.73 20.00 -5.60
CA ILE A 61 -7.35 19.77 -5.19
C ILE A 61 -6.46 20.62 -6.08
N SER A 62 -5.56 21.39 -5.49
CA SER A 62 -4.58 22.17 -6.26
C SER A 62 -3.28 21.35 -6.49
N PRO A 63 -2.48 21.68 -7.52
CA PRO A 63 -1.14 21.13 -7.68
C PRO A 63 -0.24 21.34 -6.45
N GLN A 64 -0.46 22.44 -5.73
CA GLN A 64 0.25 22.74 -4.49
C GLN A 64 -0.10 21.75 -3.37
N ASP A 65 -1.37 21.35 -3.25
CA ASP A 65 -1.80 20.35 -2.26
C ASP A 65 -1.14 19.00 -2.51
N ILE A 66 -1.04 18.60 -3.79
CA ILE A 66 -0.36 17.37 -4.20
C ILE A 66 1.12 17.43 -3.79
N ARG A 67 1.80 18.53 -4.10
CA ARG A 67 3.21 18.72 -3.77
C ARG A 67 3.44 18.66 -2.26
N ILE A 68 2.64 19.37 -1.47
CA ILE A 68 2.76 19.37 0.00
C ILE A 68 2.59 17.94 0.56
N GLY A 69 1.62 17.20 0.06
CA GLY A 69 1.40 15.81 0.51
C GLY A 69 2.56 14.89 0.16
N ILE A 70 3.13 15.01 -1.04
CA ILE A 70 4.30 14.23 -1.45
C ILE A 70 5.53 14.62 -0.63
N ASP A 71 5.80 15.92 -0.45
CA ASP A 71 6.89 16.42 0.37
C ASP A 71 6.78 15.89 1.82
N ALA A 72 5.56 15.81 2.36
CA ALA A 72 5.32 15.26 3.70
C ALA A 72 5.68 13.77 3.79
N ILE A 73 5.42 12.97 2.76
CA ILE A 73 5.81 11.55 2.73
C ILE A 73 7.32 11.41 2.64
N GLN A 74 7.95 12.11 1.70
CA GLN A 74 9.38 11.96 1.41
C GLN A 74 10.28 12.49 2.53
N ASN A 75 9.80 13.44 3.34
CA ASN A 75 10.56 14.02 4.45
C ASN A 75 10.19 13.42 5.82
N ASP A 76 9.25 12.47 5.88
CA ASP A 76 8.93 11.80 7.15
C ASP A 76 9.97 10.73 7.48
N LEU A 77 10.79 10.99 8.50
CA LEU A 77 11.87 10.10 8.93
C LEU A 77 11.41 8.72 9.42
N ARG A 78 10.11 8.52 9.62
CA ARG A 78 9.51 7.24 10.02
C ARG A 78 9.21 6.35 8.82
N LEU A 79 9.29 6.90 7.60
CA LEU A 79 8.99 6.21 6.35
C LEU A 79 10.27 5.98 5.55
N THR A 80 10.38 4.80 4.97
CA THR A 80 11.49 4.44 4.07
C THR A 80 10.94 4.00 2.71
N GLU A 81 11.45 4.60 1.65
CA GLU A 81 11.10 4.23 0.28
C GLU A 81 11.63 2.84 -0.09
N LYS A 82 10.82 2.06 -0.81
CA LYS A 82 11.20 0.82 -1.49
C LYS A 82 10.92 0.93 -2.97
N SER A 83 11.90 0.55 -3.77
CA SER A 83 11.75 0.55 -5.22
C SER A 83 11.32 -0.83 -5.72
N PHE A 84 10.35 -0.86 -6.65
CA PHE A 84 9.91 -2.10 -7.29
C PHE A 84 10.98 -2.75 -8.19
N ILE A 85 12.06 -2.03 -8.51
CA ILE A 85 13.18 -2.56 -9.30
C ILE A 85 14.32 -3.14 -8.44
N ASP A 86 14.25 -3.02 -7.11
CA ASP A 86 15.33 -3.48 -6.22
C ASP A 86 15.47 -5.00 -6.17
N ASN A 87 14.42 -5.74 -6.55
CA ASN A 87 14.42 -7.18 -6.57
C ASN A 87 13.73 -7.71 -7.85
N PRO A 88 14.40 -8.51 -8.70
CA PRO A 88 13.82 -9.01 -9.95
C PRO A 88 12.58 -9.88 -9.74
N LEU A 89 12.44 -10.54 -8.59
CA LEU A 89 11.25 -11.34 -8.25
C LEU A 89 9.98 -10.48 -8.18
N ILE A 90 10.10 -9.17 -7.91
CA ILE A 90 8.95 -8.26 -7.86
C ILE A 90 8.22 -8.23 -9.20
N ILE A 91 8.95 -8.10 -10.30
CA ILE A 91 8.35 -8.06 -11.65
C ILE A 91 7.69 -9.40 -11.99
N GLU A 92 8.37 -10.51 -11.65
CA GLU A 92 7.84 -11.86 -11.88
C GLU A 92 6.53 -12.07 -11.11
N LEU A 93 6.52 -11.76 -9.82
CA LEU A 93 5.32 -11.91 -8.98
C LEU A 93 4.20 -10.96 -9.41
N ALA A 94 4.52 -9.70 -9.74
CA ALA A 94 3.54 -8.75 -10.25
C ALA A 94 2.86 -9.23 -11.53
N SER A 95 3.60 -9.91 -12.43
CA SER A 95 3.02 -10.48 -13.65
C SER A 95 2.02 -11.60 -13.35
N GLN A 96 2.24 -12.36 -12.28
CA GLN A 96 1.30 -13.41 -11.82
C GLN A 96 0.08 -12.80 -11.13
N LEU A 97 0.28 -11.79 -10.29
CA LEU A 97 -0.81 -11.02 -9.67
C LEU A 97 -1.71 -10.35 -10.73
N LYS A 98 -1.12 -9.91 -11.84
CA LYS A 98 -1.83 -9.28 -12.95
C LYS A 98 -2.88 -10.20 -13.62
N VAL A 99 -2.76 -11.50 -13.48
CA VAL A 99 -3.73 -12.47 -14.00
C VAL A 99 -5.07 -12.37 -13.26
N ILE A 100 -5.05 -12.01 -11.98
CA ILE A 100 -6.24 -11.93 -11.14
C ILE A 100 -6.69 -10.50 -10.83
N HIS A 101 -5.81 -9.51 -11.00
CA HIS A 101 -6.09 -8.11 -10.69
C HIS A 101 -5.74 -7.18 -11.84
N SER A 102 -6.64 -6.26 -12.18
CA SER A 102 -6.50 -5.43 -13.39
C SER A 102 -5.55 -4.23 -13.24
N ASP A 103 -5.30 -3.75 -12.01
CA ASP A 103 -4.40 -2.62 -11.80
C ASP A 103 -2.94 -3.08 -11.70
N THR A 104 -2.10 -2.55 -12.59
CA THR A 104 -0.68 -2.90 -12.66
C THR A 104 0.11 -2.25 -11.53
N ILE A 105 -0.28 -1.06 -11.10
CA ILE A 105 0.41 -0.35 -10.02
C ILE A 105 0.19 -1.10 -8.70
N ASP A 106 -1.05 -1.49 -8.41
CA ASP A 106 -1.38 -2.29 -7.24
C ASP A 106 -0.61 -3.61 -7.24
N CYS A 107 -0.56 -4.33 -8.39
CA CYS A 107 0.21 -5.58 -8.51
C CYS A 107 1.71 -5.38 -8.17
N LEU A 108 2.32 -4.28 -8.62
CA LEU A 108 3.71 -3.97 -8.34
C LEU A 108 3.93 -3.57 -6.87
N ILE A 109 3.02 -2.80 -6.27
CA ILE A 109 3.08 -2.42 -4.85
C ILE A 109 2.97 -3.67 -3.97
N PHE A 110 2.01 -4.54 -4.26
CA PHE A 110 1.82 -5.80 -3.52
C PHE A 110 3.00 -6.74 -3.68
N ALA A 111 3.51 -6.91 -4.90
CA ALA A 111 4.70 -7.73 -5.15
C ALA A 111 5.93 -7.17 -4.41
N THR A 112 6.09 -5.83 -4.35
CA THR A 112 7.14 -5.19 -3.58
C THR A 112 7.01 -5.55 -2.09
N ALA A 113 5.80 -5.43 -1.54
CA ALA A 113 5.55 -5.77 -0.14
C ALA A 113 5.93 -7.24 0.18
N ILE A 114 5.48 -8.18 -0.66
CA ILE A 114 5.72 -9.62 -0.47
C ILE A 114 7.21 -9.93 -0.53
N CYS A 115 7.96 -9.30 -1.44
CA CYS A 115 9.38 -9.59 -1.63
C CYS A 115 10.30 -8.96 -0.58
N VAL A 116 9.91 -7.83 0.05
CA VAL A 116 10.85 -7.03 0.87
C VAL A 116 10.34 -6.65 2.27
N CYS A 117 9.07 -6.93 2.58
CA CYS A 117 8.44 -6.62 3.86
C CYS A 117 7.81 -7.86 4.50
N ASP A 118 7.45 -7.77 5.76
CA ASP A 118 6.75 -8.84 6.48
C ASP A 118 5.22 -8.75 6.30
N CYS A 119 4.74 -7.54 5.94
CA CYS A 119 3.32 -7.24 5.88
C CYS A 119 3.04 -6.11 4.89
N ILE A 120 1.85 -6.13 4.29
CA ILE A 120 1.24 -4.95 3.67
C ILE A 120 0.01 -4.53 4.47
N ILE A 121 -0.13 -3.21 4.72
CA ILE A 121 -1.36 -2.64 5.23
C ILE A 121 -2.11 -1.96 4.08
N THR A 122 -3.32 -2.42 3.79
CA THR A 122 -4.12 -1.97 2.64
C THR A 122 -5.59 -1.84 3.02
N MET A 123 -6.34 -1.07 2.23
CA MET A 123 -7.81 -1.00 2.30
C MET A 123 -8.46 -1.88 1.23
N ASP A 124 -7.70 -2.49 0.35
CA ASP A 124 -8.22 -3.34 -0.72
C ASP A 124 -8.38 -4.80 -0.26
N SER A 125 -9.48 -5.06 0.46
CA SER A 125 -9.87 -6.42 0.82
C SER A 125 -10.22 -7.27 -0.40
N SER A 126 -10.66 -6.65 -1.51
CA SER A 126 -11.06 -7.39 -2.71
C SER A 126 -9.86 -8.04 -3.40
N PHE A 127 -8.72 -7.37 -3.41
CA PHE A 127 -7.49 -7.94 -3.94
C PHE A 127 -7.01 -9.13 -3.09
N PHE A 128 -7.05 -8.99 -1.77
CA PHE A 128 -6.75 -10.11 -0.86
C PHE A 128 -7.66 -11.31 -1.11
N ASP A 129 -8.98 -11.10 -1.28
CA ASP A 129 -9.94 -12.17 -1.55
C ASP A 129 -9.66 -12.87 -2.89
N GLN A 130 -9.19 -12.14 -3.91
CA GLN A 130 -8.77 -12.71 -5.19
C GLN A 130 -7.53 -13.58 -5.04
N ILE A 131 -6.54 -13.15 -4.26
CA ILE A 131 -5.34 -13.95 -3.93
C ILE A 131 -5.76 -15.25 -3.23
N ASN A 132 -6.63 -15.18 -2.21
CA ASN A 132 -7.09 -16.33 -1.44
C ASN A 132 -7.86 -17.36 -2.28
N LYS A 133 -8.50 -16.93 -3.36
CA LYS A 133 -9.17 -17.84 -4.31
C LYS A 133 -8.23 -18.51 -5.31
N THR A 134 -6.91 -18.20 -5.24
CA THR A 134 -5.92 -18.68 -6.22
C THR A 134 -4.80 -19.46 -5.52
N PRO A 135 -4.97 -20.79 -5.27
CA PRO A 135 -4.01 -21.59 -4.49
C PRO A 135 -2.58 -21.58 -5.03
N SER A 136 -2.41 -21.55 -6.36
CA SER A 136 -1.08 -21.47 -6.97
C SER A 136 -0.33 -20.19 -6.59
N LEU A 137 -1.07 -19.09 -6.47
CA LEU A 137 -0.50 -17.81 -6.08
C LEU A 137 -0.16 -17.76 -4.60
N ILE A 138 -1.01 -18.34 -3.74
CA ILE A 138 -0.72 -18.51 -2.31
C ILE A 138 0.59 -19.29 -2.12
N ASN A 139 0.74 -20.42 -2.81
CA ASN A 139 1.97 -21.22 -2.72
C ASN A 139 3.19 -20.40 -3.16
N LYS A 140 3.08 -19.65 -4.25
CA LYS A 140 4.17 -18.78 -4.73
C LYS A 140 4.53 -17.68 -3.73
N ILE A 141 3.56 -17.06 -3.09
CA ILE A 141 3.79 -16.04 -2.05
C ILE A 141 4.53 -16.67 -0.86
N ARG A 142 4.12 -17.86 -0.43
CA ARG A 142 4.78 -18.58 0.67
C ARG A 142 6.20 -19.05 0.35
N GLU A 143 6.46 -19.42 -0.90
CA GLU A 143 7.84 -19.72 -1.36
C GLU A 143 8.76 -18.50 -1.24
N ILE A 144 8.23 -17.30 -1.47
CA ILE A 144 9.00 -16.05 -1.40
C ILE A 144 9.09 -15.57 0.06
N ASN A 145 7.96 -15.60 0.79
CA ASN A 145 7.83 -15.09 2.14
C ASN A 145 6.77 -15.89 2.92
N GLU A 146 7.21 -16.93 3.61
CA GLU A 146 6.35 -17.89 4.31
C GLU A 146 5.41 -17.22 5.33
N ASN A 147 5.88 -16.17 5.99
CA ASN A 147 5.17 -15.48 7.06
C ASN A 147 4.53 -14.18 6.62
N PHE A 148 4.42 -13.91 5.33
CA PHE A 148 3.83 -12.68 4.82
C PHE A 148 2.37 -12.52 5.26
N ARG A 149 1.98 -11.28 5.60
CA ARG A 149 0.66 -10.97 6.15
C ARG A 149 0.00 -9.80 5.45
N PHE A 150 -1.33 -9.83 5.39
CA PHE A 150 -2.14 -8.69 5.00
C PHE A 150 -2.83 -8.11 6.22
N TRP A 151 -2.73 -6.79 6.39
CA TRP A 151 -3.47 -6.06 7.39
C TRP A 151 -4.54 -5.22 6.71
N PHE A 152 -5.78 -5.40 7.16
CA PHE A 152 -6.90 -4.57 6.76
C PHE A 152 -7.26 -3.71 7.93
N ASN A 153 -7.28 -2.40 7.73
CA ASN A 153 -7.62 -1.51 8.78
C ASN A 153 -9.10 -1.22 8.78
N ASP A 154 -9.79 -1.79 9.72
CA ASP A 154 -11.01 -1.20 10.22
C ASP A 154 -10.59 -0.15 11.26
N LEU A 155 -10.68 1.09 10.93
CA LEU A 155 -9.95 2.23 11.44
C LEU A 155 -10.24 2.67 12.85
N SER A 156 -11.19 2.07 13.49
CA SER A 156 -11.61 2.38 14.84
C SER A 156 -10.88 1.59 15.92
N GLU A 157 -10.13 0.55 15.55
CA GLU A 157 -9.52 -0.35 16.51
C GLU A 157 -8.06 -0.65 16.20
N ASP A 158 -7.27 -0.91 17.24
CA ASP A 158 -5.91 -1.44 17.13
C ASP A 158 -5.77 -2.42 15.97
N LEU A 159 -4.61 -2.42 15.31
CA LEU A 159 -4.17 -3.32 14.24
C LEU A 159 -4.43 -4.83 14.56
N LYS A 160 -5.64 -5.17 14.94
CA LYS A 160 -6.06 -6.52 15.34
C LYS A 160 -6.55 -7.38 14.18
N GLY A 161 -6.61 -6.85 13.00
CA GLY A 161 -7.08 -7.58 11.83
C GLY A 161 -5.97 -8.32 11.08
N LEU A 162 -5.11 -9.05 11.79
CA LEU A 162 -4.13 -9.93 11.16
C LEU A 162 -4.88 -11.10 10.52
N LYS A 163 -5.18 -10.99 9.23
CA LYS A 163 -5.58 -12.15 8.43
C LYS A 163 -4.31 -12.75 7.84
N SER A 164 -3.94 -13.95 8.25
CA SER A 164 -2.92 -14.71 7.54
C SER A 164 -3.51 -15.24 6.24
N ILE A 165 -2.67 -15.46 5.24
CA ILE A 165 -3.06 -16.17 4.01
C ILE A 165 -3.59 -17.57 4.31
N ASP A 166 -3.42 -18.05 5.52
CA ASP A 166 -3.79 -19.38 6.02
C ASP A 166 -5.19 -19.50 6.62
N SER A 167 -5.98 -18.45 6.65
CA SER A 167 -7.33 -18.49 7.24
C SER A 167 -8.44 -18.73 6.24
#